data_f147cbc4a297c75cfda53a18d9ab43bb
#
_entry.id   f147cbc4a297c75cfda53a18d9ab43bb
#
_cell.length_a   1.000
_cell.length_b   1.000
_cell.length_c   1.000
_cell.angle_alpha   90.00
_cell.angle_beta   90.00
_cell.angle_gamma   90.00
#
_symmetry.space_group_name_H-M   'P 1'
#
loop_
_entity.id
_entity.type
_entity.pdbx_description
1 polymer ?
#
loop_
_entity_poly.entity_id
_entity_poly.type
_entity_poly.pdbx_seq_one_letter_code
_entity_poly.pdbx_strand_id
1 'polypeptide(L)'
;GGVLTTPIVGYDTARPASDGLYRIASAMLAQIAMERGCRLNGSAGAAAFKRNRGARAVLEYSAYFVGHLSARRRAIISSIERLLNTVAVPLMQERGL
;
A
#
# COMPACT_ATOMS: atom_id res chain seq x y z
N GLY A 1 18.21 -2.69 -7.51
CA GLY A 1 17.30 -3.07 -6.44
C GLY A 1 15.86 -3.12 -6.90
N GLY A 2 15.18 -4.18 -6.58
CA GLY A 2 13.77 -4.38 -6.88
C GLY A 2 12.85 -3.90 -5.77
N VAL A 3 11.55 -4.16 -5.91
CA VAL A 3 10.55 -3.95 -4.88
C VAL A 3 9.93 -5.31 -4.53
N LEU A 4 9.97 -5.67 -3.25
CA LEU A 4 9.23 -6.80 -2.72
C LEU A 4 7.85 -6.29 -2.28
N THR A 5 6.81 -6.76 -2.93
CA THR A 5 5.43 -6.37 -2.61
C THR A 5 4.71 -7.51 -1.90
N THR A 6 3.99 -7.18 -0.84
CA THR A 6 3.24 -8.15 -0.03
C THR A 6 1.76 -7.77 -0.02
N PRO A 7 1.02 -8.10 -1.09
CA PRO A 7 -0.39 -7.70 -1.22
C PRO A 7 -1.29 -8.39 -0.20
N ILE A 8 -0.91 -9.59 0.26
CA ILE A 8 -1.68 -10.38 1.21
C ILE A 8 -0.73 -10.96 2.25
N VAL A 9 -1.07 -10.80 3.53
CA VAL A 9 -0.41 -11.44 4.66
C VAL A 9 -1.48 -12.19 5.43
N GLY A 10 -1.29 -13.51 5.58
CA GLY A 10 -2.18 -14.37 6.34
C GLY A 10 -1.48 -14.98 7.54
N TYR A 11 -2.20 -15.15 8.63
CA TYR A 11 -1.77 -15.88 9.83
C TYR A 11 -2.97 -16.47 10.53
N ASP A 12 -2.74 -17.45 11.41
CA ASP A 12 -3.81 -18.09 12.18
C ASP A 12 -4.38 -17.14 13.23
N THR A 13 -5.60 -16.65 12.98
CA THR A 13 -6.31 -15.74 13.86
C THR A 13 -6.93 -16.42 15.09
N ALA A 14 -6.93 -17.75 15.17
CA ALA A 14 -7.34 -18.50 16.36
C ALA A 14 -6.27 -18.48 17.46
N ARG A 15 -5.04 -18.13 17.11
CA ARG A 15 -3.94 -17.99 18.06
C ARG A 15 -4.03 -16.68 18.84
N PRO A 16 -3.62 -16.68 20.12
CA PRO A 16 -3.59 -15.46 20.92
C PRO A 16 -2.74 -14.35 20.28
N ALA A 17 -3.17 -13.11 20.41
CA ALA A 17 -2.41 -11.95 19.90
C ALA A 17 -1.01 -11.84 20.55
N SER A 18 -0.84 -12.39 21.76
CA SER A 18 0.45 -12.48 22.46
C SER A 18 1.52 -13.25 21.69
N ASP A 19 1.13 -14.21 20.84
CA ASP A 19 2.05 -14.98 20.01
C ASP A 19 2.75 -14.11 18.97
N GLY A 20 2.17 -12.96 18.66
CA GLY A 20 2.80 -11.95 17.81
C GLY A 20 2.98 -12.37 16.37
N LEU A 21 2.14 -13.26 15.82
CA LEU A 21 2.27 -13.81 14.47
C LEU A 21 2.40 -12.74 13.38
N TYR A 22 1.61 -11.67 13.47
CA TYR A 22 1.71 -10.55 12.53
C TYR A 22 3.08 -9.84 12.62
N ARG A 23 3.63 -9.71 13.83
CA ARG A 23 4.96 -9.11 14.05
C ARG A 23 6.05 -9.99 13.48
N ILE A 24 5.95 -11.30 13.67
CA ILE A 24 6.90 -12.30 13.13
C ILE A 24 6.87 -12.26 11.61
N ALA A 25 5.69 -12.34 10.99
CA ALA A 25 5.53 -12.27 9.54
C ALA A 25 6.13 -10.97 8.96
N SER A 26 5.87 -9.83 9.62
CA SER A 26 6.42 -8.54 9.19
C SER A 26 7.94 -8.48 9.30
N ALA A 27 8.53 -9.06 10.35
CA ALA A 27 9.97 -9.12 10.53
C ALA A 27 10.64 -10.01 9.46
N MET A 28 10.04 -11.17 9.18
CA MET A 28 10.55 -12.07 8.12
C MET A 28 10.51 -11.41 6.74
N LEU A 29 9.45 -10.67 6.41
CA LEU A 29 9.36 -9.94 5.15
C LEU A 29 10.43 -8.85 5.04
N ALA A 30 10.69 -8.13 6.12
CA ALA A 30 11.76 -7.13 6.16
C ALA A 30 13.14 -7.79 5.98
N GLN A 31 13.37 -8.92 6.63
CA GLN A 31 14.62 -9.68 6.48
C GLN A 31 14.83 -10.13 5.03
N ILE A 32 13.81 -10.74 4.40
CA ILE A 32 13.87 -11.18 3.01
C ILE A 32 14.16 -10.00 2.07
N ALA A 33 13.53 -8.85 2.31
CA ALA A 33 13.79 -7.66 1.51
C ALA A 33 15.24 -7.19 1.64
N MET A 34 15.80 -7.19 2.85
CA MET A 34 17.20 -6.84 3.10
C MET A 34 18.17 -7.81 2.43
N GLU A 35 17.96 -9.12 2.60
CA GLU A 35 18.81 -10.16 2.00
C GLU A 35 18.82 -10.08 0.46
N ARG A 36 17.69 -9.64 -0.14
CA ARG A 36 17.58 -9.47 -1.59
C ARG A 36 17.95 -8.08 -2.09
N GLY A 37 18.34 -7.16 -1.23
CA GLY A 37 18.62 -5.78 -1.59
C GLY A 37 17.41 -5.06 -2.20
N CYS A 38 16.18 -5.42 -1.78
CA CYS A 38 14.92 -4.88 -2.27
C CYS A 38 14.34 -3.85 -1.30
N ARG A 39 13.57 -2.91 -1.83
CA ARG A 39 12.65 -2.11 -1.01
C ARG A 39 11.42 -2.96 -0.68
N LEU A 40 10.94 -2.89 0.56
CA LEU A 40 9.70 -3.56 0.96
C LEU A 40 8.52 -2.62 0.78
N ASN A 41 7.56 -3.00 -0.07
CA ASN A 41 6.25 -2.38 -0.13
C ASN A 41 5.31 -3.18 0.79
N GLY A 42 5.00 -2.62 1.93
CA GLY A 42 4.13 -3.22 2.93
C GLY A 42 2.63 -3.01 2.65
N SER A 43 2.27 -2.46 1.48
CA SER A 43 0.88 -2.19 1.09
C SER A 43 0.14 -1.25 2.07
N ALA A 44 -1.16 -1.05 1.89
CA ALA A 44 -1.99 -0.23 2.77
C ALA A 44 -2.27 -0.92 4.12
N GLY A 45 -2.86 -0.18 5.06
CA GLY A 45 -3.25 -0.67 6.38
C GLY A 45 -2.12 -0.68 7.41
N ALA A 46 -2.48 -0.80 8.68
CA ALA A 46 -1.59 -0.82 9.83
C ALA A 46 -0.52 0.31 9.83
N ALA A 47 -0.90 1.52 9.42
CA ALA A 47 0.03 2.63 9.20
C ALA A 47 0.89 2.96 10.43
N ALA A 48 0.30 3.04 11.62
CA ALA A 48 1.04 3.32 12.86
C ALA A 48 2.07 2.21 13.16
N PHE A 49 1.68 0.95 13.02
CA PHE A 49 2.58 -0.19 13.21
C PHE A 49 3.80 -0.12 12.28
N LYS A 50 3.59 0.23 11.02
CA LYS A 50 4.64 0.34 10.01
C LYS A 50 5.55 1.56 10.25
N ARG A 51 4.96 2.73 10.55
CA ARG A 51 5.73 3.95 10.91
C ARG A 51 6.65 3.72 12.10
N ASN A 52 6.17 3.05 13.15
CA ASN A 52 6.99 2.72 14.33
C ASN A 52 8.18 1.80 14.01
N ARG A 53 8.23 1.24 12.80
CA ARG A 53 9.33 0.39 12.29
C ARG A 53 10.10 1.05 11.15
N GLY A 54 10.01 2.36 11.02
CA GLY A 54 10.77 3.13 10.03
C GLY A 54 10.18 3.14 8.62
N ALA A 55 8.96 2.62 8.42
CA ALA A 55 8.31 2.72 7.13
C ALA A 55 7.88 4.16 6.85
N ARG A 56 8.02 4.57 5.60
CA ARG A 56 7.54 5.86 5.09
C ARG A 56 6.30 5.64 4.26
N ALA A 57 5.30 6.47 4.44
CA ALA A 57 4.12 6.50 3.59
C ALA A 57 4.50 7.09 2.23
N VAL A 58 3.99 6.48 1.17
CA VAL A 58 4.13 6.95 -0.22
C VAL A 58 2.79 6.83 -0.91
N LEU A 59 2.51 7.75 -1.84
CA LEU A 59 1.35 7.64 -2.70
C LEU A 59 1.57 6.53 -3.73
N GLU A 60 0.59 5.67 -3.86
CA GLU A 60 0.53 4.65 -4.91
C GLU A 60 -0.53 5.04 -5.93
N TYR A 61 -0.20 4.87 -7.20
CA TYR A 61 -1.11 5.15 -8.30
C TYR A 61 -1.44 3.86 -9.03
N SER A 62 -2.70 3.70 -9.39
CA SER A 62 -3.14 2.62 -10.27
C SER A 62 -3.35 3.16 -11.67
N ALA A 63 -2.81 2.48 -12.67
CA ALA A 63 -3.06 2.79 -14.07
C ALA A 63 -4.19 1.90 -14.60
N TYR A 64 -5.16 2.53 -15.25
CA TYR A 64 -6.30 1.81 -15.83
C TYR A 64 -6.34 2.05 -17.35
N PHE A 65 -6.40 0.97 -18.12
CA PHE A 65 -6.65 1.06 -19.54
C PHE A 65 -8.16 1.20 -19.80
N VAL A 66 -8.57 2.34 -20.31
CA VAL A 66 -9.98 2.68 -20.53
C VAL A 66 -10.37 2.82 -22.01
N GLY A 67 -9.44 2.50 -22.93
CA GLY A 67 -9.64 2.68 -24.37
C GLY A 67 -10.81 1.90 -24.95
N HIS A 68 -11.17 0.76 -24.34
CA HIS A 68 -12.30 -0.09 -24.74
C HIS A 68 -13.68 0.43 -24.26
N LEU A 69 -13.69 1.45 -23.41
CA LEU A 69 -14.93 1.98 -22.85
C LEU A 69 -15.55 3.06 -23.76
N SER A 70 -16.88 3.21 -23.68
CA SER A 70 -17.59 4.28 -24.37
C SER A 70 -17.12 5.67 -23.87
N ALA A 71 -17.28 6.69 -24.71
CA ALA A 71 -16.90 8.07 -24.38
C ALA A 71 -17.51 8.56 -23.06
N ARG A 72 -18.78 8.22 -22.79
CA ARG A 72 -19.47 8.55 -21.54
C ARG A 72 -18.77 7.94 -20.31
N ARG A 73 -18.43 6.65 -20.38
CA ARG A 73 -17.75 5.96 -19.28
C ARG A 73 -16.35 6.52 -19.06
N ARG A 74 -15.61 6.81 -20.13
CA ARG A 74 -14.29 7.46 -20.02
C ARG A 74 -14.38 8.83 -19.36
N ALA A 75 -15.39 9.64 -19.72
CA ALA A 75 -15.60 10.95 -19.09
C ALA A 75 -15.88 10.84 -17.59
N ILE A 76 -16.65 9.85 -17.14
CA ILE A 76 -16.89 9.59 -15.72
C ILE A 76 -15.58 9.25 -15.01
N ILE A 77 -14.78 8.34 -15.54
CA ILE A 77 -13.51 7.93 -14.95
C ILE A 77 -12.54 9.12 -14.87
N SER A 78 -12.42 9.91 -15.94
CA SER A 78 -11.58 11.11 -15.95
C SER A 78 -12.03 12.16 -14.93
N SER A 79 -13.34 12.29 -14.71
CA SER A 79 -13.88 13.20 -13.70
C SER A 79 -13.52 12.74 -12.28
N ILE A 80 -13.61 11.43 -12.00
CA ILE A 80 -13.20 10.83 -10.72
C ILE A 80 -11.70 11.02 -10.51
N GLU A 81 -10.89 10.72 -11.52
CA GLU A 81 -9.45 10.90 -11.49
C GLU A 81 -9.06 12.35 -11.17
N ARG A 82 -9.69 13.31 -11.85
CA ARG A 82 -9.46 14.73 -11.59
C ARG A 82 -9.82 15.11 -10.15
N LEU A 83 -10.97 14.64 -9.65
CA LEU A 83 -11.40 14.90 -8.28
C LEU A 83 -10.40 14.31 -7.26
N LEU A 84 -9.96 13.08 -7.45
CA LEU A 84 -8.98 12.44 -6.57
C LEU A 84 -7.66 13.21 -6.56
N ASN A 85 -7.15 13.59 -7.73
CA ASN A 85 -5.87 14.30 -7.84
C ASN A 85 -5.92 15.73 -7.32
N THR A 86 -7.06 16.42 -7.44
CA THR A 86 -7.19 17.81 -6.99
C THR A 86 -7.58 17.96 -5.52
N VAL A 87 -8.23 16.96 -4.94
CA VAL A 87 -8.75 17.04 -3.57
C VAL A 87 -8.11 15.98 -2.67
N ALA A 88 -8.19 14.70 -3.04
CA ALA A 88 -7.74 13.63 -2.15
C ALA A 88 -6.22 13.61 -1.97
N VAL A 89 -5.46 13.75 -3.05
CA VAL A 89 -3.99 13.71 -3.02
C VAL A 89 -3.42 14.84 -2.14
N PRO A 90 -3.79 16.12 -2.32
CA PRO A 90 -3.31 17.19 -1.44
C PRO A 90 -3.66 16.96 0.04
N LEU A 91 -4.89 16.53 0.33
CA LEU A 91 -5.31 16.24 1.70
C LEU A 91 -4.51 15.11 2.34
N MET A 92 -4.17 14.08 1.58
CA MET A 92 -3.33 12.98 2.07
C MET A 92 -1.90 13.48 2.36
N GLN A 93 -1.34 14.31 1.50
CA GLN A 93 0.00 14.88 1.68
C GLN A 93 0.07 15.80 2.91
N GLU A 94 -0.93 16.65 3.13
CA GLU A 94 -1.01 17.51 4.30
C GLU A 94 -1.11 16.73 5.62
N ARG A 95 -1.74 15.56 5.60
CA ARG A 95 -1.87 14.68 6.77
C ARG A 95 -0.68 13.76 6.98
N GLY A 96 0.37 13.88 6.18
CA GLY A 96 1.57 13.06 6.28
C GLY A 96 1.37 11.60 5.85
N LEU A 97 0.44 11.38 4.97
CA LEU A 97 0.15 10.07 4.36
C LEU A 97 0.78 10.00 2.97
#